data_3ca1320e032f0d2541b242c978c50a22
#
_entry.id   3ca1320e032f0d2541b242c978c50a22
#
_cell.length_a   1.000
_cell.length_b   1.000
_cell.length_c   1.000
_cell.angle_alpha   90.00
_cell.angle_beta   90.00
_cell.angle_gamma   90.00
#
_symmetry.space_group_name_H-M   'P 1'
#
loop_
_entity.id
_entity.type
_entity.pdbx_description
1 polymer ?
#
loop_
_entity_poly.entity_id
_entity_poly.type
_entity_poly.pdbx_seq_one_letter_code
_entity_poly.pdbx_strand_id
1 'polypeptide(L)'
;MNHIGSFIVPCHSSSHHRIALVVVAHPDDASFNHAIARHSTAALESLGYTTHLCDLYADNFDPVITKGEVRGQRTEDELTKQYIGLLASAEVLVVVHPNCWGAPPAMMKGWMDRVFAEGSAYAFAKSTDQGDAPIGLLRAKTAIVFNTSNTEEGRERVEFGDPLERIWKDCLLRYCGVQRTIRRVFRIIATSSAGHREAWLREVHSTIVDAVHNVTS
;
A
#
# COMPACT_ATOMS: atom_id res chain seq x y z
N MET A 1 -4.20 -59.98 24.89
CA MET A 1 -4.47 -59.34 23.57
C MET A 1 -4.82 -57.89 23.85
N ASN A 2 -3.84 -57.00 23.78
CA ASN A 2 -4.03 -55.59 24.08
C ASN A 2 -4.15 -54.81 22.76
N HIS A 3 -5.35 -54.25 22.51
CA HIS A 3 -5.59 -53.32 21.40
C HIS A 3 -5.09 -51.94 21.81
N ILE A 4 -4.01 -51.47 21.17
CA ILE A 4 -3.55 -50.09 21.25
C ILE A 4 -4.32 -49.31 20.17
N GLY A 5 -5.29 -48.52 20.63
CA GLY A 5 -5.99 -47.56 19.77
C GLY A 5 -5.08 -46.38 19.42
N SER A 6 -4.76 -46.26 18.16
CA SER A 6 -4.04 -45.13 17.58
C SER A 6 -4.96 -43.90 17.55
N PHE A 7 -4.70 -42.92 18.41
CA PHE A 7 -5.35 -41.61 18.36
C PHE A 7 -4.70 -40.79 17.26
N ILE A 8 -5.40 -40.62 16.14
CA ILE A 8 -5.04 -39.64 15.13
C ILE A 8 -5.43 -38.27 15.66
N VAL A 9 -4.45 -37.46 16.06
CA VAL A 9 -4.65 -36.05 16.39
C VAL A 9 -4.89 -35.31 15.07
N PRO A 10 -6.02 -34.62 14.88
CA PRO A 10 -6.20 -33.83 13.69
C PRO A 10 -5.19 -32.67 13.69
N CYS A 11 -4.35 -32.61 12.68
CA CYS A 11 -3.48 -31.50 12.42
C CYS A 11 -4.36 -30.28 12.13
N HIS A 12 -4.50 -29.38 13.11
CA HIS A 12 -5.10 -28.08 12.87
C HIS A 12 -4.13 -27.30 12.00
N SER A 13 -4.38 -27.27 10.70
CA SER A 13 -3.77 -26.31 9.79
C SER A 13 -4.22 -24.92 10.29
N SER A 14 -3.33 -24.21 10.95
CA SER A 14 -3.50 -22.77 11.22
C SER A 14 -3.62 -22.11 9.86
N SER A 15 -4.84 -21.76 9.45
CA SER A 15 -5.08 -20.94 8.27
C SER A 15 -4.41 -19.59 8.52
N HIS A 16 -3.19 -19.41 8.00
CA HIS A 16 -2.58 -18.10 7.95
C HIS A 16 -3.48 -17.21 7.10
N HIS A 17 -4.26 -16.35 7.75
CA HIS A 17 -5.04 -15.34 7.05
C HIS A 17 -4.06 -14.39 6.35
N ARG A 18 -4.00 -14.49 5.02
CA ARG A 18 -3.21 -13.59 4.17
C ARG A 18 -3.94 -12.25 4.12
N ILE A 19 -3.32 -11.20 4.62
CA ILE A 19 -3.92 -9.87 4.71
C ILE A 19 -3.36 -8.99 3.59
N ALA A 20 -4.24 -8.30 2.88
CA ALA A 20 -3.87 -7.26 1.94
C ALA A 20 -4.52 -5.93 2.33
N LEU A 21 -3.78 -4.84 2.15
CA LEU A 21 -4.25 -3.48 2.39
C LEU A 21 -4.31 -2.72 1.06
N VAL A 22 -5.48 -2.18 0.74
CA VAL A 22 -5.69 -1.27 -0.40
C VAL A 22 -6.04 0.11 0.16
N VAL A 23 -5.29 1.13 -0.22
CA VAL A 23 -5.51 2.51 0.24
C VAL A 23 -5.78 3.40 -0.95
N VAL A 24 -6.87 4.15 -0.94
CA VAL A 24 -7.24 5.09 -2.00
C VAL A 24 -7.42 6.50 -1.46
N ALA A 25 -6.94 7.48 -2.22
CA ALA A 25 -7.16 8.90 -1.93
C ALA A 25 -7.63 9.65 -3.15
N HIS A 26 -8.94 9.90 -3.24
CA HIS A 26 -9.55 10.78 -4.24
C HIS A 26 -10.88 11.30 -3.69
N PRO A 27 -11.20 12.60 -3.83
CA PRO A 27 -12.43 13.18 -3.24
C PRO A 27 -13.73 12.77 -3.95
N ASP A 28 -13.64 12.26 -5.18
CA ASP A 28 -14.78 11.79 -5.97
C ASP A 28 -14.80 10.26 -5.99
N ASP A 29 -15.81 9.65 -5.38
CA ASP A 29 -16.01 8.20 -5.29
C ASP A 29 -16.31 7.54 -6.64
N ALA A 30 -16.76 8.30 -7.64
CA ALA A 30 -16.93 7.87 -9.02
C ALA A 30 -15.63 7.94 -9.85
N SER A 31 -14.52 8.37 -9.26
CA SER A 31 -13.25 8.53 -9.96
C SER A 31 -12.66 7.21 -10.47
N PHE A 32 -11.78 7.33 -11.48
CA PHE A 32 -11.04 6.17 -11.97
C PHE A 32 -10.09 5.59 -10.91
N ASN A 33 -9.62 6.41 -9.94
CA ASN A 33 -8.84 5.90 -8.79
C ASN A 33 -9.67 4.92 -7.94
N HIS A 34 -10.94 5.21 -7.67
CA HIS A 34 -11.81 4.28 -6.96
C HIS A 34 -12.13 3.02 -7.78
N ALA A 35 -12.26 3.15 -9.10
CA ALA A 35 -12.40 1.97 -9.96
C ALA A 35 -11.16 1.06 -9.88
N ILE A 36 -9.95 1.64 -9.90
CA ILE A 36 -8.68 0.90 -9.69
C ILE A 36 -8.68 0.22 -8.33
N ALA A 37 -9.03 0.94 -7.26
CA ALA A 37 -9.05 0.40 -5.90
C ALA A 37 -10.00 -0.80 -5.76
N ARG A 38 -11.24 -0.68 -6.29
CA ARG A 38 -12.21 -1.78 -6.30
C ARG A 38 -11.72 -3.00 -7.08
N HIS A 39 -11.11 -2.80 -8.26
CA HIS A 39 -10.54 -3.89 -9.05
C HIS A 39 -9.33 -4.53 -8.35
N SER A 40 -8.54 -3.74 -7.64
CA SER A 40 -7.43 -4.24 -6.83
C SER A 40 -7.93 -5.13 -5.68
N THR A 41 -8.96 -4.68 -4.98
CA THR A 41 -9.61 -5.46 -3.90
C THR A 41 -10.13 -6.80 -4.44
N ALA A 42 -10.91 -6.78 -5.51
CA ALA A 42 -11.46 -8.00 -6.10
C ALA A 42 -10.38 -8.97 -6.60
N ALA A 43 -9.29 -8.45 -7.18
CA ALA A 43 -8.16 -9.28 -7.61
C ALA A 43 -7.47 -9.97 -6.42
N LEU A 44 -7.20 -9.24 -5.33
CA LEU A 44 -6.58 -9.79 -4.12
C LEU A 44 -7.49 -10.83 -3.43
N GLU A 45 -8.78 -10.56 -3.34
CA GLU A 45 -9.76 -11.52 -2.79
C GLU A 45 -9.83 -12.79 -3.61
N SER A 46 -9.77 -12.70 -4.95
CA SER A 46 -9.72 -13.87 -5.83
C SER A 46 -8.46 -14.73 -5.65
N LEU A 47 -7.39 -14.13 -5.12
CA LEU A 47 -6.13 -14.80 -4.77
C LEU A 47 -6.09 -15.30 -3.31
N GLY A 48 -7.22 -15.21 -2.58
CA GLY A 48 -7.37 -15.74 -1.23
C GLY A 48 -6.87 -14.80 -0.11
N TYR A 49 -6.72 -13.50 -0.39
CA TYR A 49 -6.43 -12.51 0.65
C TYR A 49 -7.71 -12.03 1.34
N THR A 50 -7.62 -11.82 2.64
CA THR A 50 -8.55 -10.94 3.36
C THR A 50 -8.11 -9.51 3.07
N THR A 51 -8.93 -8.76 2.32
CA THR A 51 -8.54 -7.44 1.83
C THR A 51 -9.26 -6.34 2.61
N HIS A 52 -8.50 -5.37 3.10
CA HIS A 52 -9.01 -4.15 3.72
C HIS A 52 -8.87 -3.00 2.72
N LEU A 53 -9.99 -2.35 2.38
CA LEU A 53 -10.02 -1.13 1.59
C LEU A 53 -10.17 0.06 2.51
N CYS A 54 -9.18 0.96 2.52
CA CYS A 54 -9.17 2.21 3.25
C CYS A 54 -9.37 3.36 2.25
N ASP A 55 -10.52 4.00 2.31
CA ASP A 55 -10.83 5.19 1.52
C ASP A 55 -10.64 6.43 2.39
N LEU A 56 -9.52 7.12 2.21
CA LEU A 56 -9.12 8.21 3.10
C LEU A 56 -10.12 9.37 3.13
N TYR A 57 -10.87 9.58 2.06
CA TYR A 57 -11.91 10.62 2.02
C TYR A 57 -13.23 10.15 2.62
N ALA A 58 -13.69 8.94 2.29
CA ALA A 58 -14.92 8.39 2.85
C ALA A 58 -14.81 8.14 4.36
N ASP A 59 -13.64 7.72 4.82
CA ASP A 59 -13.35 7.48 6.24
C ASP A 59 -13.08 8.77 7.02
N ASN A 60 -13.08 9.94 6.36
CA ASN A 60 -12.76 11.23 6.96
C ASN A 60 -11.42 11.25 7.71
N PHE A 61 -10.41 10.62 7.11
CA PHE A 61 -9.07 10.58 7.69
C PHE A 61 -8.52 12.01 7.90
N ASP A 62 -8.04 12.32 9.09
CA ASP A 62 -7.34 13.58 9.35
C ASP A 62 -5.87 13.49 8.87
N PRO A 63 -5.49 14.23 7.82
CA PRO A 63 -4.13 14.18 7.29
C PRO A 63 -3.11 15.01 8.10
N VAL A 64 -3.56 15.75 9.11
CA VAL A 64 -2.69 16.69 9.82
C VAL A 64 -1.95 15.99 10.96
N ILE A 65 -0.62 15.88 10.81
CA ILE A 65 0.24 15.34 11.86
C ILE A 65 0.20 16.23 13.10
N THR A 66 0.04 15.65 14.27
CA THR A 66 -0.04 16.40 15.52
C THR A 66 1.34 16.71 16.10
N LYS A 67 1.40 17.73 16.99
CA LYS A 67 2.62 18.04 17.73
C LYS A 67 3.13 16.87 18.57
N GLY A 68 2.21 16.03 19.08
CA GLY A 68 2.54 14.81 19.83
C GLY A 68 3.24 13.78 18.94
N GLU A 69 2.68 13.49 17.78
CA GLU A 69 3.23 12.55 16.82
C GLU A 69 4.63 12.97 16.33
N VAL A 70 4.84 14.25 16.02
CA VAL A 70 6.17 14.79 15.65
C VAL A 70 7.21 14.60 16.77
N ARG A 71 6.78 14.54 18.03
CA ARG A 71 7.65 14.29 19.20
C ARG A 71 7.81 12.81 19.55
N GLY A 72 7.37 11.91 18.68
CA GLY A 72 7.45 10.45 18.89
C GLY A 72 6.40 9.90 19.84
N GLN A 73 5.37 10.67 20.20
CA GLN A 73 4.23 10.15 20.95
C GLN A 73 3.34 9.32 20.02
N ARG A 74 2.75 8.27 20.56
CA ARG A 74 1.74 7.49 19.82
C ARG A 74 0.53 8.36 19.53
N THR A 75 -0.06 8.18 18.36
CA THR A 75 -1.32 8.85 18.02
C THR A 75 -2.44 8.46 18.99
N GLU A 76 -3.30 9.42 19.32
CA GLU A 76 -4.54 9.18 20.09
C GLU A 76 -5.75 8.97 19.16
N ASP A 77 -5.62 9.26 17.88
CA ASP A 77 -6.67 9.09 16.89
C ASP A 77 -6.89 7.60 16.56
N GLU A 78 -8.11 7.11 16.82
CA GLU A 78 -8.46 5.71 16.69
C GLU A 78 -8.39 5.20 15.23
N LEU A 79 -8.76 6.03 14.25
CA LEU A 79 -8.66 5.67 12.84
C LEU A 79 -7.20 5.52 12.41
N THR A 80 -6.34 6.43 12.84
CA THR A 80 -4.90 6.33 12.58
C THR A 80 -4.30 5.09 13.24
N LYS A 81 -4.68 4.76 14.49
CA LYS A 81 -4.26 3.51 15.17
C LYS A 81 -4.67 2.28 14.38
N GLN A 82 -5.93 2.26 13.90
CA GLN A 82 -6.44 1.18 13.07
C GLN A 82 -5.62 1.02 11.78
N TYR A 83 -5.33 2.12 11.10
CA TYR A 83 -4.55 2.09 9.85
C TYR A 83 -3.11 1.66 10.07
N ILE A 84 -2.47 2.06 11.17
CA ILE A 84 -1.15 1.57 11.56
C ILE A 84 -1.18 0.05 11.76
N GLY A 85 -2.19 -0.48 12.44
CA GLY A 85 -2.36 -1.92 12.65
C GLY A 85 -2.57 -2.69 11.34
N LEU A 86 -3.41 -2.18 10.44
CA LEU A 86 -3.65 -2.77 9.13
C LEU A 86 -2.37 -2.77 8.27
N LEU A 87 -1.64 -1.66 8.23
CA LEU A 87 -0.39 -1.56 7.50
C LEU A 87 0.67 -2.55 8.03
N ALA A 88 0.80 -2.65 9.34
CA ALA A 88 1.77 -3.55 9.97
C ALA A 88 1.44 -5.03 9.72
N SER A 89 0.16 -5.39 9.60
CA SER A 89 -0.29 -6.78 9.40
C SER A 89 -0.34 -7.21 7.93
N ALA A 90 -0.41 -6.27 7.00
CA ALA A 90 -0.55 -6.56 5.57
C ALA A 90 0.68 -7.26 4.99
N GLU A 91 0.45 -8.27 4.15
CA GLU A 91 1.49 -8.96 3.36
C GLU A 91 1.67 -8.32 1.97
N VAL A 92 0.60 -7.68 1.48
CA VAL A 92 0.59 -6.92 0.23
C VAL A 92 -0.04 -5.55 0.49
N LEU A 93 0.62 -4.52 0.00
CA LEU A 93 0.12 -3.14 0.04
C LEU A 93 -0.19 -2.67 -1.38
N VAL A 94 -1.40 -2.15 -1.59
CA VAL A 94 -1.78 -1.44 -2.82
C VAL A 94 -2.15 0.00 -2.47
N VAL A 95 -1.54 0.96 -3.17
CA VAL A 95 -1.81 2.38 -2.98
C VAL A 95 -2.32 2.98 -4.28
N VAL A 96 -3.42 3.73 -4.22
CA VAL A 96 -4.08 4.31 -5.39
C VAL A 96 -4.33 5.80 -5.18
N HIS A 97 -3.76 6.65 -6.03
CA HIS A 97 -3.97 8.09 -5.97
C HIS A 97 -3.61 8.82 -7.27
N PRO A 98 -4.16 10.02 -7.53
CA PRO A 98 -3.74 10.84 -8.67
C PRO A 98 -2.35 11.44 -8.44
N ASN A 99 -1.67 11.76 -9.54
CA ASN A 99 -0.47 12.60 -9.52
C ASN A 99 -0.88 14.07 -9.29
N CYS A 100 -0.45 14.64 -8.17
CA CYS A 100 -0.67 16.03 -7.80
C CYS A 100 0.67 16.78 -7.75
N TRP A 101 1.04 17.45 -8.85
CA TRP A 101 2.31 18.20 -8.92
C TRP A 101 3.57 17.35 -8.67
N GLY A 102 3.58 16.12 -9.15
CA GLY A 102 4.68 15.19 -8.92
C GLY A 102 4.70 14.60 -7.51
N ALA A 103 3.63 14.78 -6.72
CA ALA A 103 3.50 14.30 -5.35
C ALA A 103 2.18 13.55 -5.13
N PRO A 104 2.03 12.79 -4.03
CA PRO A 104 0.74 12.33 -3.56
C PRO A 104 -0.15 13.54 -3.18
N PRO A 105 -1.49 13.44 -3.32
CA PRO A 105 -2.39 14.48 -2.81
C PRO A 105 -2.24 14.64 -1.30
N ALA A 106 -2.60 15.81 -0.76
CA ALA A 106 -2.42 16.16 0.66
C ALA A 106 -2.97 15.08 1.61
N MET A 107 -4.14 14.54 1.31
CA MET A 107 -4.76 13.45 2.08
C MET A 107 -3.85 12.21 2.15
N MET A 108 -3.34 11.74 1.01
CA MET A 108 -2.43 10.60 0.94
C MET A 108 -1.08 10.92 1.60
N LYS A 109 -0.57 12.16 1.44
CA LYS A 109 0.67 12.57 2.10
C LYS A 109 0.52 12.56 3.63
N GLY A 110 -0.60 13.06 4.15
CA GLY A 110 -0.88 12.99 5.59
C GLY A 110 -1.01 11.57 6.10
N TRP A 111 -1.63 10.67 5.32
CA TRP A 111 -1.64 9.24 5.64
C TRP A 111 -0.22 8.67 5.71
N MET A 112 0.64 9.00 4.76
CA MET A 112 2.05 8.58 4.81
C MET A 112 2.74 9.07 6.09
N ASP A 113 2.53 10.34 6.46
CA ASP A 113 3.20 10.96 7.61
C ASP A 113 2.73 10.41 8.96
N ARG A 114 1.47 10.01 9.06
CA ARG A 114 0.86 9.57 10.33
C ARG A 114 0.87 8.05 10.49
N VAL A 115 0.74 7.29 9.40
CA VAL A 115 0.54 5.84 9.46
C VAL A 115 1.86 5.06 9.33
N PHE A 116 2.84 5.57 8.59
CA PHE A 116 4.19 4.99 8.59
C PHE A 116 4.97 5.43 9.84
N ALA A 117 4.48 5.01 10.99
CA ALA A 117 5.01 5.44 12.29
C ALA A 117 6.23 4.61 12.72
N GLU A 118 7.13 5.27 13.46
CA GLU A 118 8.25 4.60 14.14
C GLU A 118 7.72 3.53 15.13
N GLY A 119 8.40 2.39 15.18
CA GLY A 119 8.00 1.24 15.99
C GLY A 119 6.93 0.35 15.34
N SER A 120 6.36 0.77 14.20
CA SER A 120 5.35 0.00 13.44
C SER A 120 5.78 -0.24 11.99
N ALA A 121 6.14 0.79 11.26
CA ALA A 121 6.61 0.68 9.89
C ALA A 121 8.13 0.59 9.77
N TYR A 122 8.84 1.24 10.67
CA TYR A 122 10.30 1.23 10.76
C TYR A 122 10.77 1.44 12.20
N ALA A 123 12.06 1.18 12.44
CA ALA A 123 12.76 1.52 13.69
C ALA A 123 14.19 1.95 13.37
N PHE A 124 14.84 2.62 14.33
CA PHE A 124 16.27 2.90 14.25
C PHE A 124 17.05 1.88 15.06
N ALA A 125 18.15 1.36 14.48
CA ALA A 125 19.11 0.57 15.25
C ALA A 125 19.79 1.50 16.25
N LYS A 126 19.97 1.04 17.48
CA LYS A 126 20.81 1.74 18.47
C LYS A 126 22.27 1.60 18.05
N SER A 127 22.74 2.42 17.16
CA SER A 127 24.12 2.49 16.71
C SER A 127 24.77 3.79 17.15
N THR A 128 26.04 3.77 17.38
CA THR A 128 26.72 4.71 18.23
C THR A 128 27.29 5.94 17.52
N ASP A 129 27.46 5.98 16.18
CA ASP A 129 28.31 7.02 15.62
C ASP A 129 27.99 7.58 14.21
N GLN A 130 27.00 7.07 13.49
CA GLN A 130 26.67 7.59 12.16
C GLN A 130 25.20 7.42 11.85
N GLY A 131 24.36 8.38 12.21
CA GLY A 131 22.93 8.41 11.88
C GLY A 131 22.31 7.02 11.68
N ASP A 132 21.55 6.54 12.63
CA ASP A 132 21.07 5.14 12.64
C ASP A 132 20.43 4.75 11.31
N ALA A 133 20.90 3.67 10.70
CA ALA A 133 20.27 3.10 9.52
C ALA A 133 18.87 2.58 9.89
N PRO A 134 17.82 2.87 9.10
CA PRO A 134 16.48 2.39 9.39
C PRO A 134 16.39 0.87 9.26
N ILE A 135 15.65 0.26 10.17
CA ILE A 135 15.21 -1.12 10.09
C ILE A 135 13.76 -1.10 9.65
N GLY A 136 13.46 -1.63 8.47
CA GLY A 136 12.09 -1.74 7.99
C GLY A 136 11.34 -2.85 8.72
N LEU A 137 10.17 -2.54 9.25
CA LEU A 137 9.35 -3.44 10.06
C LEU A 137 8.12 -3.98 9.33
N LEU A 138 7.78 -3.45 8.15
CA LEU A 138 6.60 -3.90 7.43
C LEU A 138 6.70 -5.38 7.05
N ARG A 139 5.61 -6.07 7.29
CA ARG A 139 5.41 -7.45 6.86
C ARG A 139 5.29 -7.56 5.34
N ALA A 140 4.70 -6.56 4.71
CA ALA A 140 4.56 -6.48 3.27
C ALA A 140 5.94 -6.48 2.58
N LYS A 141 6.19 -7.49 1.74
CA LYS A 141 7.40 -7.56 0.90
C LYS A 141 7.17 -7.05 -0.51
N THR A 142 5.90 -6.92 -0.89
CA THR A 142 5.48 -6.36 -2.18
C THR A 142 4.49 -5.22 -1.96
N ALA A 143 4.73 -4.11 -2.64
CA ALA A 143 3.80 -3.00 -2.74
C ALA A 143 3.54 -2.66 -4.20
N ILE A 144 2.31 -2.27 -4.50
CA ILE A 144 1.87 -1.85 -5.82
C ILE A 144 1.30 -0.44 -5.69
N VAL A 145 1.80 0.49 -6.50
CA VAL A 145 1.33 1.87 -6.53
C VAL A 145 0.71 2.15 -7.89
N PHE A 146 -0.58 2.43 -7.90
CA PHE A 146 -1.31 2.87 -9.07
C PHE A 146 -1.52 4.38 -9.03
N ASN A 147 -1.02 5.07 -10.04
CA ASN A 147 -1.23 6.50 -10.20
C ASN A 147 -2.07 6.80 -11.43
N THR A 148 -2.91 7.82 -11.33
CA THR A 148 -3.53 8.46 -12.49
C THR A 148 -2.85 9.79 -12.77
N SER A 149 -2.65 10.14 -14.04
CA SER A 149 -1.97 11.38 -14.43
C SER A 149 -2.59 11.96 -15.70
N ASN A 150 -2.47 13.28 -15.86
CA ASN A 150 -2.72 13.98 -17.12
C ASN A 150 -1.42 14.51 -17.77
N THR A 151 -0.27 14.07 -17.26
CA THR A 151 1.04 14.39 -17.83
C THR A 151 1.51 13.24 -18.72
N GLU A 152 2.00 13.60 -19.90
CA GLU A 152 2.61 12.66 -20.84
C GLU A 152 3.89 12.06 -20.25
N GLU A 153 4.18 10.79 -20.56
CA GLU A 153 5.25 10.03 -19.90
C GLU A 153 6.64 10.64 -20.12
N GLY A 154 6.95 11.01 -21.36
CA GLY A 154 8.26 11.60 -21.69
C GLY A 154 8.51 12.87 -20.90
N ARG A 155 7.48 13.71 -20.80
CA ARG A 155 7.54 14.94 -20.01
C ARG A 155 7.73 14.68 -18.53
N GLU A 156 6.96 13.75 -17.96
CA GLU A 156 7.07 13.40 -16.54
C GLU A 156 8.47 12.86 -16.18
N ARG A 157 9.02 12.02 -17.05
CA ARG A 157 10.35 11.40 -16.81
C ARG A 157 11.51 12.32 -17.12
N VAL A 158 11.46 13.03 -18.25
CA VAL A 158 12.61 13.82 -18.74
C VAL A 158 12.66 15.20 -18.10
N GLU A 159 11.51 15.91 -18.05
CA GLU A 159 11.49 17.27 -17.53
C GLU A 159 11.38 17.30 -16.00
N PHE A 160 10.57 16.40 -15.39
CA PHE A 160 10.27 16.42 -13.97
C PHE A 160 11.03 15.36 -13.15
N GLY A 161 11.67 14.39 -13.81
CA GLY A 161 12.46 13.34 -13.15
C GLY A 161 11.63 12.30 -12.38
N ASP A 162 10.33 12.21 -12.66
CA ASP A 162 9.36 11.29 -12.03
C ASP A 162 9.50 11.21 -10.50
N PRO A 163 9.20 12.28 -9.77
CA PRO A 163 9.43 12.32 -8.33
C PRO A 163 8.58 11.31 -7.56
N LEU A 164 7.38 10.94 -8.06
CA LEU A 164 6.54 9.92 -7.42
C LEU A 164 7.19 8.53 -7.39
N GLU A 165 7.96 8.15 -8.40
CA GLU A 165 8.72 6.91 -8.39
C GLU A 165 9.68 6.88 -7.20
N ARG A 166 10.42 7.95 -7.00
CA ARG A 166 11.38 8.08 -5.91
C ARG A 166 10.73 8.16 -4.53
N ILE A 167 9.63 8.93 -4.40
CA ILE A 167 8.90 9.06 -3.13
C ILE A 167 8.43 7.70 -2.65
N TRP A 168 7.75 6.95 -3.51
CA TRP A 168 7.18 5.66 -3.11
C TRP A 168 8.24 4.59 -2.95
N LYS A 169 9.07 4.38 -3.96
CA LYS A 169 9.99 3.26 -4.01
C LYS A 169 11.21 3.45 -3.11
N ASP A 170 11.91 4.57 -3.29
CA ASP A 170 13.21 4.76 -2.65
C ASP A 170 13.10 5.39 -1.26
N CYS A 171 12.25 6.43 -1.13
CA CYS A 171 12.17 7.18 0.12
C CYS A 171 11.31 6.49 1.18
N LEU A 172 10.15 5.89 0.81
CA LEU A 172 9.20 5.38 1.80
C LEU A 172 9.22 3.86 1.91
N LEU A 173 8.84 3.14 0.85
CA LEU A 173 8.59 1.71 0.93
C LEU A 173 9.86 0.90 1.20
N ARG A 174 10.95 1.22 0.51
CA ARG A 174 12.25 0.59 0.77
C ARG A 174 12.76 0.85 2.18
N TYR A 175 12.58 2.07 2.68
CA TYR A 175 12.92 2.45 4.05
C TYR A 175 12.18 1.60 5.08
N CYS A 176 10.92 1.25 4.80
CA CYS A 176 10.07 0.43 5.67
C CYS A 176 10.20 -1.09 5.45
N GLY A 177 11.14 -1.54 4.60
CA GLY A 177 11.44 -2.96 4.41
C GLY A 177 10.68 -3.66 3.29
N VAL A 178 9.98 -2.91 2.43
CA VAL A 178 9.35 -3.45 1.23
C VAL A 178 10.43 -3.71 0.18
N GLN A 179 10.57 -4.95 -0.24
CA GLN A 179 11.64 -5.39 -1.15
C GLN A 179 11.29 -5.14 -2.62
N ARG A 180 10.02 -5.27 -2.96
CA ARG A 180 9.52 -5.13 -4.33
C ARG A 180 8.42 -4.07 -4.39
N THR A 181 8.70 -3.00 -5.13
CA THR A 181 7.71 -1.96 -5.43
C THR A 181 7.43 -1.93 -6.92
N ILE A 182 6.16 -2.10 -7.29
CA ILE A 182 5.68 -1.99 -8.66
C ILE A 182 4.86 -0.71 -8.76
N ARG A 183 5.20 0.18 -9.69
CA ARG A 183 4.39 1.36 -9.95
C ARG A 183 3.86 1.34 -11.37
N ARG A 184 2.57 1.64 -11.53
CA ARG A 184 1.88 1.81 -12.81
C ARG A 184 1.20 3.17 -12.86
N VAL A 185 1.36 3.86 -13.96
CA VAL A 185 0.77 5.19 -14.17
C VAL A 185 -0.16 5.14 -15.38
N PHE A 186 -1.45 5.34 -15.12
CA PHE A 186 -2.48 5.42 -16.16
C PHE A 186 -2.60 6.88 -16.62
N ARG A 187 -2.34 7.13 -17.91
CA ARG A 187 -2.27 8.47 -18.49
C ARG A 187 -2.67 8.44 -19.97
N ILE A 188 -3.37 9.41 -20.48
CA ILE A 188 -3.91 10.68 -19.93
C ILE A 188 -5.36 10.43 -19.53
N ILE A 189 -5.72 10.65 -18.28
CA ILE A 189 -7.06 10.31 -17.79
C ILE A 189 -8.13 11.19 -18.41
N ALA A 190 -7.89 12.51 -18.51
CA ALA A 190 -8.88 13.48 -18.96
C ALA A 190 -9.47 13.17 -20.35
N THR A 191 -8.68 12.60 -21.26
CA THR A 191 -9.09 12.29 -22.64
C THR A 191 -9.23 10.80 -22.91
N SER A 192 -9.11 9.96 -21.88
CA SER A 192 -9.22 8.50 -22.04
C SER A 192 -10.63 8.06 -22.38
N SER A 193 -10.77 7.16 -23.35
CA SER A 193 -12.04 6.53 -23.70
C SER A 193 -12.44 5.46 -22.68
N ALA A 194 -13.72 5.07 -22.69
CA ALA A 194 -14.21 3.95 -21.88
C ALA A 194 -13.42 2.66 -22.17
N GLY A 195 -13.16 2.35 -23.44
CA GLY A 195 -12.39 1.16 -23.82
C GLY A 195 -10.94 1.19 -23.32
N HIS A 196 -10.28 2.35 -23.29
CA HIS A 196 -8.95 2.50 -22.65
C HIS A 196 -9.03 2.21 -21.15
N ARG A 197 -10.02 2.76 -20.46
CA ARG A 197 -10.19 2.54 -19.01
C ARG A 197 -10.46 1.08 -18.68
N GLU A 198 -11.25 0.39 -19.48
CA GLU A 198 -11.47 -1.05 -19.33
C GLU A 198 -10.18 -1.85 -19.54
N ALA A 199 -9.36 -1.50 -20.53
CA ALA A 199 -8.05 -2.13 -20.74
C ALA A 199 -7.13 -1.91 -19.55
N TRP A 200 -7.08 -0.70 -18.99
CA TRP A 200 -6.31 -0.39 -17.79
C TRP A 200 -6.81 -1.15 -16.54
N LEU A 201 -8.11 -1.36 -16.38
CA LEU A 201 -8.62 -2.17 -15.28
C LEU A 201 -8.24 -3.66 -15.42
N ARG A 202 -8.15 -4.18 -16.65
CA ARG A 202 -7.57 -5.52 -16.88
C ARG A 202 -6.07 -5.55 -16.53
N GLU A 203 -5.33 -4.49 -16.84
CA GLU A 203 -3.91 -4.36 -16.47
C GLU A 203 -3.73 -4.27 -14.93
N VAL A 204 -4.64 -3.60 -14.21
CA VAL A 204 -4.64 -3.61 -12.73
C VAL A 204 -4.70 -5.03 -12.22
N HIS A 205 -5.63 -5.83 -12.72
CA HIS A 205 -5.78 -7.24 -12.31
C HIS A 205 -4.51 -8.05 -12.60
N SER A 206 -3.99 -8.02 -13.84
CA SER A 206 -2.79 -8.77 -14.20
C SER A 206 -1.56 -8.32 -13.41
N THR A 207 -1.40 -7.01 -13.17
CA THR A 207 -0.30 -6.48 -12.36
C THR A 207 -0.32 -7.05 -10.94
N ILE A 208 -1.49 -7.16 -10.31
CA ILE A 208 -1.64 -7.72 -8.97
C ILE A 208 -1.34 -9.22 -8.96
N VAL A 209 -1.90 -9.97 -9.90
CA VAL A 209 -1.65 -11.41 -10.03
C VAL A 209 -0.15 -11.70 -10.19
N ASP A 210 0.54 -11.00 -11.09
CA ASP A 210 1.97 -11.15 -11.33
C ASP A 210 2.81 -10.72 -10.11
N ALA A 211 2.37 -9.68 -9.39
CA ALA A 211 3.04 -9.20 -8.21
C ALA A 211 3.02 -10.23 -7.07
N VAL A 212 1.88 -10.89 -6.88
CA VAL A 212 1.66 -11.85 -5.79
C VAL A 212 2.30 -13.21 -6.09
N HIS A 213 2.19 -13.73 -7.30
CA HIS A 213 2.76 -15.04 -7.66
C HIS A 213 4.29 -15.06 -7.58
N ASN A 214 4.96 -13.98 -7.92
CA ASN A 214 6.42 -13.90 -7.85
C ASN A 214 6.99 -13.73 -6.42
N VAL A 215 6.15 -13.72 -5.40
CA VAL A 215 6.57 -13.73 -3.98
C VAL A 215 6.65 -15.16 -3.45
N THR A 216 5.98 -16.11 -4.09
CA THR A 216 5.91 -17.52 -3.66
C THR A 216 6.95 -18.42 -4.34
N SER A 217 7.80 -17.85 -5.18
CA SER A 217 8.95 -18.51 -5.82
C SER A 217 10.26 -18.10 -5.19
#